data_3fb90c2ab96c338ed4f5d8f41effbaf5
#
_entry.id   3fb90c2ab96c338ed4f5d8f41effbaf5
#
_cell.length_a   1.000
_cell.length_b   1.000
_cell.length_c   1.000
_cell.angle_alpha   90.00
_cell.angle_beta   90.00
_cell.angle_gamma   90.00
#
_symmetry.space_group_name_H-M   'P 1'
#
loop_
_entity.id
_entity.type
_entity.pdbx_description
1 polymer ?
#
loop_
_entity_poly.entity_id
_entity_poly.type
_entity_poly.pdbx_seq_one_letter_code
_entity_poly.pdbx_strand_id
1 'polypeptide(L)'
;MIPPDHHDNGIRVAPEIVDRVAVIPLFSGLNEAAVERLLQSSSLKTIKRGVVLFRQGEAADRFYVVIEGQVELYAVNNEGKESVIDIAGPGASFAEEAIFDGGVYPVFAKVVEPARLVVVEAEPFLDQLRNDFDLVITIMARMSYHLRMLVHQISELKLKTTAQRLGSFMLSLTDIDSGRTTVHLPYDKRLLAGRLGMKSESLSRALRKLREIGVTDREGSVTIADIGELRAFCLEDEHS
;
A
#
# COMPACT_ATOMS: atom_id res chain seq x y z
N MET A 1 23.63 -12.49 -5.90
CA MET A 1 23.58 -13.07 -7.26
C MET A 1 22.74 -14.32 -7.18
N ILE A 2 21.57 -14.38 -7.80
CA ILE A 2 20.87 -15.64 -8.01
C ILE A 2 21.78 -16.45 -8.93
N PRO A 3 22.32 -17.61 -8.52
CA PRO A 3 23.20 -18.39 -9.40
C PRO A 3 22.43 -18.79 -10.65
N PRO A 4 23.08 -18.84 -11.83
CA PRO A 4 22.42 -19.13 -13.10
C PRO A 4 21.90 -20.56 -13.25
N ASP A 5 22.13 -21.44 -12.27
CA ASP A 5 21.79 -22.86 -12.33
C ASP A 5 20.80 -23.27 -11.22
N HIS A 6 19.56 -22.78 -11.30
CA HIS A 6 18.42 -23.61 -10.99
C HIS A 6 17.54 -23.66 -12.23
N HIS A 7 17.58 -24.78 -12.92
CA HIS A 7 16.55 -25.19 -13.88
C HIS A 7 15.21 -25.22 -13.14
N ASP A 8 14.65 -24.05 -12.92
CA ASP A 8 13.27 -23.90 -12.54
C ASP A 8 12.50 -23.73 -13.86
N ASN A 9 11.74 -24.74 -14.21
CA ASN A 9 10.72 -24.63 -15.25
C ASN A 9 9.87 -23.44 -14.86
N GLY A 10 10.09 -22.31 -15.55
CA GLY A 10 9.31 -21.08 -15.36
C GLY A 10 7.83 -21.43 -15.51
N ILE A 11 7.19 -21.70 -14.38
CA ILE A 11 5.75 -21.92 -14.33
C ILE A 11 5.18 -20.58 -14.78
N ARG A 12 4.50 -20.56 -15.94
CA ARG A 12 3.67 -19.43 -16.34
C ARG A 12 2.85 -19.02 -15.12
N VAL A 13 2.77 -17.72 -14.89
CA VAL A 13 2.02 -17.18 -13.76
C VAL A 13 0.59 -17.70 -13.85
N ALA A 14 0.17 -18.51 -12.87
CA ALA A 14 -1.15 -19.14 -12.88
C ALA A 14 -2.25 -18.05 -12.71
N PRO A 15 -3.47 -18.26 -13.22
CA PRO A 15 -4.56 -17.27 -13.10
C PRO A 15 -4.77 -16.76 -11.68
N GLU A 16 -4.69 -17.62 -10.66
CA GLU A 16 -4.79 -17.27 -9.24
C GLU A 16 -3.73 -16.24 -8.79
N ILE A 17 -2.58 -16.21 -9.45
CA ILE A 17 -1.52 -15.23 -9.18
C ILE A 17 -1.82 -13.92 -9.91
N VAL A 18 -2.42 -13.97 -11.09
CA VAL A 18 -2.87 -12.78 -11.85
C VAL A 18 -3.82 -11.95 -11.00
N ASP A 19 -4.83 -12.57 -10.37
CA ASP A 19 -5.76 -11.90 -9.46
C ASP A 19 -5.04 -11.19 -8.30
N ARG A 20 -4.04 -11.86 -7.72
CA ARG A 20 -3.24 -11.29 -6.62
C ARG A 20 -2.36 -10.13 -7.06
N VAL A 21 -1.88 -10.14 -8.30
CA VAL A 21 -1.09 -9.06 -8.88
C VAL A 21 -1.98 -7.90 -9.32
N ALA A 22 -3.18 -8.15 -9.81
CA ALA A 22 -4.10 -7.13 -10.31
C ALA A 22 -4.52 -6.08 -9.26
N VAL A 23 -4.45 -6.42 -7.96
CA VAL A 23 -4.78 -5.48 -6.87
C VAL A 23 -3.61 -4.59 -6.44
N ILE A 24 -2.39 -4.86 -6.93
CA ILE A 24 -1.19 -4.08 -6.60
C ILE A 24 -1.26 -2.73 -7.32
N PRO A 25 -0.80 -1.62 -6.69
CA PRO A 25 -0.94 -0.27 -7.25
C PRO A 25 -0.52 -0.13 -8.72
N LEU A 26 0.59 -0.75 -9.12
CA LEU A 26 1.11 -0.72 -10.49
C LEU A 26 0.15 -1.36 -11.50
N PHE A 27 -0.58 -2.41 -11.14
CA PHE A 27 -1.47 -3.17 -12.00
C PHE A 27 -2.95 -2.84 -11.78
N SER A 28 -3.26 -2.11 -10.70
CA SER A 28 -4.63 -1.84 -10.29
C SER A 28 -5.43 -1.10 -11.36
N GLY A 29 -6.62 -1.60 -11.66
CA GLY A 29 -7.53 -1.03 -12.67
C GLY A 29 -7.21 -1.41 -14.10
N LEU A 30 -6.20 -2.25 -14.36
CA LEU A 30 -6.08 -2.97 -15.61
C LEU A 30 -7.09 -4.12 -15.65
N ASN A 31 -7.55 -4.46 -16.83
CA ASN A 31 -8.33 -5.69 -17.00
C ASN A 31 -7.41 -6.92 -16.92
N GLU A 32 -7.99 -8.08 -16.63
CA GLU A 32 -7.26 -9.34 -16.45
C GLU A 32 -6.37 -9.67 -17.66
N ALA A 33 -6.87 -9.51 -18.87
CA ALA A 33 -6.11 -9.76 -20.09
C ALA A 33 -4.88 -8.84 -20.25
N ALA A 34 -4.94 -7.60 -19.78
CA ALA A 34 -3.79 -6.69 -19.77
C ALA A 34 -2.75 -7.12 -18.73
N VAL A 35 -3.19 -7.52 -17.54
CA VAL A 35 -2.29 -8.04 -16.50
C VAL A 35 -1.61 -9.33 -16.96
N GLU A 36 -2.36 -10.27 -17.57
CA GLU A 36 -1.81 -11.50 -18.13
C GLU A 36 -0.74 -11.22 -19.20
N ARG A 37 -1.01 -10.26 -20.12
CA ARG A 37 -0.01 -9.87 -21.14
C ARG A 37 1.26 -9.31 -20.48
N LEU A 38 1.13 -8.41 -19.51
CA LEU A 38 2.28 -7.82 -18.80
C LEU A 38 3.10 -8.88 -18.06
N LEU A 39 2.46 -9.94 -17.56
CA LEU A 39 3.10 -11.02 -16.84
C LEU A 39 3.52 -12.20 -17.75
N GLN A 40 3.33 -12.11 -19.06
CA GLN A 40 3.58 -13.23 -19.98
C GLN A 40 5.00 -13.78 -19.92
N SER A 41 6.00 -12.90 -19.67
CA SER A 41 7.41 -13.24 -19.52
C SER A 41 7.86 -13.30 -18.06
N SER A 42 6.92 -13.39 -17.13
CA SER A 42 7.21 -13.45 -15.70
C SER A 42 7.27 -14.89 -15.21
N SER A 43 7.96 -15.10 -14.11
CA SER A 43 8.09 -16.40 -13.46
C SER A 43 7.76 -16.32 -11.96
N LEU A 44 7.09 -17.35 -11.43
CA LEU A 44 6.87 -17.48 -9.99
C LEU A 44 8.04 -18.28 -9.40
N LYS A 45 8.77 -17.69 -8.45
CA LYS A 45 9.91 -18.33 -7.78
C LYS A 45 9.72 -18.40 -6.27
N THR A 46 10.09 -19.54 -5.70
CA THR A 46 10.20 -19.71 -4.24
C THR A 46 11.64 -19.53 -3.83
N ILE A 47 11.89 -18.56 -2.95
CA ILE A 47 13.24 -18.15 -2.57
C ILE A 47 13.42 -18.30 -1.06
N LYS A 48 14.53 -18.91 -0.66
CA LYS A 48 14.85 -19.18 0.74
C LYS A 48 15.28 -17.91 1.46
N ARG A 49 15.08 -17.89 2.78
CA ARG A 49 15.62 -16.86 3.66
C ARG A 49 17.14 -16.69 3.50
N GLY A 50 17.60 -15.42 3.54
CA GLY A 50 19.02 -15.06 3.46
C GLY A 50 19.54 -14.85 2.04
N VAL A 51 18.78 -15.20 0.99
CA VAL A 51 19.17 -14.96 -0.40
C VAL A 51 19.10 -13.46 -0.71
N VAL A 52 20.17 -12.92 -1.29
CA VAL A 52 20.23 -11.57 -1.85
C VAL A 52 19.71 -11.64 -3.28
N LEU A 53 18.65 -10.89 -3.58
CA LEU A 53 18.01 -10.85 -4.90
C LEU A 53 18.81 -10.00 -5.88
N PHE A 54 19.25 -8.84 -5.42
CA PHE A 54 20.11 -7.90 -6.16
C PHE A 54 20.89 -6.99 -5.20
N ARG A 55 21.91 -6.34 -5.73
CA ARG A 55 22.78 -5.42 -5.00
C ARG A 55 22.63 -4.00 -5.52
N GLN A 56 22.83 -3.02 -4.67
CA GLN A 56 22.90 -1.62 -5.06
C GLN A 56 23.96 -1.42 -6.18
N GLY A 57 23.58 -0.70 -7.25
CA GLY A 57 24.41 -0.40 -8.41
C GLY A 57 24.45 -1.51 -9.47
N GLU A 58 23.89 -2.68 -9.23
CA GLU A 58 23.68 -3.69 -10.28
C GLU A 58 22.62 -3.22 -11.30
N ALA A 59 22.73 -3.66 -12.55
CA ALA A 59 21.76 -3.36 -13.59
C ALA A 59 20.38 -3.91 -13.20
N ALA A 60 19.35 -3.07 -13.29
CA ALA A 60 17.97 -3.44 -12.98
C ALA A 60 17.32 -4.07 -14.22
N ASP A 61 17.44 -5.37 -14.33
CA ASP A 61 16.89 -6.17 -15.44
C ASP A 61 15.54 -6.78 -15.12
N ARG A 62 15.03 -6.59 -13.89
CA ARG A 62 13.76 -7.14 -13.38
C ARG A 62 13.24 -6.40 -12.17
N PHE A 63 11.96 -6.56 -11.89
CA PHE A 63 11.34 -6.16 -10.63
C PHE A 63 10.54 -7.33 -10.05
N TYR A 64 10.01 -7.15 -8.86
CA TYR A 64 9.44 -8.25 -8.09
C TYR A 64 8.09 -7.88 -7.50
N VAL A 65 7.21 -8.89 -7.41
CA VAL A 65 5.95 -8.80 -6.66
C VAL A 65 5.95 -9.88 -5.58
N VAL A 66 5.70 -9.50 -4.34
CA VAL A 66 5.64 -10.43 -3.21
C VAL A 66 4.26 -11.07 -3.14
N ILE A 67 4.26 -12.41 -3.30
CA ILE A 67 3.05 -13.22 -3.12
C ILE A 67 2.98 -13.73 -1.67
N GLU A 68 4.10 -14.19 -1.11
CA GLU A 68 4.23 -14.68 0.26
C GLU A 68 5.62 -14.36 0.79
N GLY A 69 5.76 -14.28 2.13
CA GLY A 69 7.03 -14.00 2.78
C GLY A 69 7.38 -12.52 2.83
N GLN A 70 8.65 -12.20 3.11
CA GLN A 70 9.12 -10.82 3.26
C GLN A 70 10.50 -10.62 2.65
N VAL A 71 10.68 -9.44 2.03
CA VAL A 71 11.95 -8.99 1.46
C VAL A 71 12.33 -7.66 2.10
N GLU A 72 13.53 -7.59 2.65
CA GLU A 72 14.14 -6.39 3.21
C GLU A 72 14.87 -5.62 2.12
N LEU A 73 14.53 -4.34 1.97
CA LEU A 73 15.23 -3.37 1.15
C LEU A 73 16.12 -2.53 2.07
N TYR A 74 17.44 -2.50 1.82
CA TYR A 74 18.38 -1.81 2.68
C TYR A 74 19.49 -1.12 1.88
N ALA A 75 20.00 -0.04 2.45
CA ALA A 75 21.18 0.65 1.95
C ALA A 75 22.39 0.35 2.85
N VAL A 76 23.57 0.40 2.26
CA VAL A 76 24.85 0.28 2.97
C VAL A 76 25.58 1.60 2.88
N ASN A 77 25.97 2.19 4.00
CA ASN A 77 26.76 3.42 4.02
C ASN A 77 28.24 3.15 3.74
N ASN A 78 29.05 4.20 3.59
CA ASN A 78 30.48 4.11 3.31
C ASN A 78 31.28 3.37 4.41
N GLU A 79 30.72 3.22 5.61
CA GLU A 79 31.33 2.50 6.74
C GLU A 79 30.89 1.01 6.78
N GLY A 80 30.10 0.56 5.79
CA GLY A 80 29.60 -0.81 5.71
C GLY A 80 28.39 -1.09 6.61
N LYS A 81 27.76 -0.07 7.21
CA LYS A 81 26.60 -0.23 8.08
C LYS A 81 25.32 -0.32 7.25
N GLU A 82 24.56 -1.38 7.46
CA GLU A 82 23.24 -1.57 6.85
C GLU A 82 22.18 -0.68 7.53
N SER A 83 21.30 -0.09 6.72
CA SER A 83 20.12 0.66 7.15
C SER A 83 18.92 0.15 6.38
N VAL A 84 17.93 -0.37 7.09
CA VAL A 84 16.67 -0.82 6.49
C VAL A 84 15.90 0.38 5.98
N ILE A 85 15.53 0.34 4.70
CA ILE A 85 14.75 1.36 4.02
C ILE A 85 13.28 0.97 4.05
N ASP A 86 12.97 -0.33 3.71
CA ASP A 86 11.61 -0.84 3.67
C ASP A 86 11.60 -2.37 3.84
N ILE A 87 10.42 -2.91 4.12
CA ILE A 87 10.16 -4.36 4.14
C ILE A 87 8.96 -4.63 3.26
N ALA A 88 9.21 -5.18 2.07
CA ALA A 88 8.18 -5.58 1.13
C ALA A 88 7.52 -6.90 1.60
N GLY A 89 6.23 -6.85 1.89
CA GLY A 89 5.40 -7.99 2.25
C GLY A 89 4.41 -8.40 1.16
N PRO A 90 3.53 -9.38 1.41
CA PRO A 90 2.54 -9.84 0.45
C PRO A 90 1.67 -8.71 -0.10
N GLY A 91 1.53 -8.62 -1.42
CA GLY A 91 0.80 -7.57 -2.12
C GLY A 91 1.63 -6.30 -2.41
N ALA A 92 2.91 -6.28 -2.08
CA ALA A 92 3.82 -5.21 -2.48
C ALA A 92 4.59 -5.58 -3.76
N SER A 93 4.88 -4.57 -4.60
CA SER A 93 5.92 -4.61 -5.63
C SER A 93 7.14 -3.84 -5.16
N PHE A 94 8.31 -4.14 -5.68
CA PHE A 94 9.55 -3.40 -5.42
C PHE A 94 10.52 -3.51 -6.58
N ALA A 95 11.41 -2.52 -6.70
CA ALA A 95 12.41 -2.35 -7.75
C ALA A 95 11.84 -2.00 -9.14
N GLU A 96 10.52 -1.72 -9.25
CA GLU A 96 9.91 -1.22 -10.49
C GLU A 96 10.42 0.19 -10.84
N GLU A 97 10.70 1.04 -9.84
CA GLU A 97 11.27 2.35 -10.08
C GLU A 97 12.63 2.27 -10.79
N ALA A 98 13.44 1.27 -10.48
CA ALA A 98 14.76 1.11 -11.05
C ALA A 98 14.72 0.79 -12.56
N ILE A 99 13.70 0.08 -13.04
CA ILE A 99 13.56 -0.20 -14.48
C ILE A 99 13.04 1.02 -15.26
N PHE A 100 12.34 1.96 -14.60
CA PHE A 100 11.84 3.19 -15.23
C PHE A 100 12.87 4.33 -15.21
N ASP A 101 13.73 4.42 -14.17
CA ASP A 101 14.60 5.57 -13.88
C ASP A 101 16.08 5.37 -14.21
N GLY A 102 16.44 4.46 -15.07
CA GLY A 102 17.82 4.40 -15.52
C GLY A 102 18.57 3.10 -15.29
N GLY A 103 17.87 2.09 -14.90
CA GLY A 103 18.34 0.72 -15.03
C GLY A 103 19.39 0.25 -14.02
N VAL A 104 19.48 0.86 -12.83
CA VAL A 104 20.30 0.36 -11.71
C VAL A 104 19.51 0.30 -10.41
N TYR A 105 19.73 -0.74 -9.62
CA TYR A 105 19.08 -0.86 -8.32
C TYR A 105 19.65 0.17 -7.34
N PRO A 106 18.81 1.01 -6.69
CA PRO A 106 19.29 2.03 -5.75
C PRO A 106 19.64 1.48 -4.37
N VAL A 107 19.21 0.25 -4.05
CA VAL A 107 19.36 -0.41 -2.75
C VAL A 107 19.71 -1.89 -2.92
N PHE A 108 19.98 -2.58 -1.83
CA PHE A 108 20.04 -4.04 -1.77
C PHE A 108 18.68 -4.63 -1.47
N ALA A 109 18.41 -5.87 -1.94
CA ALA A 109 17.24 -6.62 -1.56
C ALA A 109 17.62 -8.02 -1.06
N LYS A 110 17.09 -8.42 0.12
CA LYS A 110 17.39 -9.69 0.76
C LYS A 110 16.12 -10.31 1.34
N VAL A 111 15.92 -11.58 1.06
CA VAL A 111 14.79 -12.34 1.60
C VAL A 111 14.99 -12.58 3.10
N VAL A 112 14.10 -12.04 3.94
CA VAL A 112 14.15 -12.19 5.42
C VAL A 112 13.20 -13.25 5.95
N GLU A 113 12.13 -13.57 5.19
CA GLU A 113 11.28 -14.74 5.39
C GLU A 113 11.16 -15.49 4.07
N PRO A 114 11.10 -16.86 4.07
CA PRO A 114 10.95 -17.61 2.82
C PRO A 114 9.82 -17.02 1.98
N ALA A 115 10.13 -16.66 0.73
CA ALA A 115 9.23 -15.86 -0.08
C ALA A 115 8.86 -16.56 -1.41
N ARG A 116 7.61 -16.36 -1.84
CA ARG A 116 7.16 -16.63 -3.21
C ARG A 116 7.03 -15.30 -3.93
N LEU A 117 7.83 -15.12 -4.96
CA LEU A 117 7.92 -13.87 -5.71
C LEU A 117 7.54 -14.09 -7.17
N VAL A 118 6.72 -13.21 -7.74
CA VAL A 118 6.63 -13.05 -9.19
C VAL A 118 7.82 -12.21 -9.61
N VAL A 119 8.66 -12.76 -10.46
CA VAL A 119 9.82 -12.09 -11.05
C VAL A 119 9.41 -11.62 -12.43
N VAL A 120 9.41 -10.30 -12.65
CA VAL A 120 9.00 -9.67 -13.90
C VAL A 120 10.24 -9.15 -14.60
N GLU A 121 10.53 -9.68 -15.79
CA GLU A 121 11.66 -9.24 -16.61
C GLU A 121 11.40 -7.85 -17.19
N ALA A 122 12.37 -6.93 -17.07
CA ALA A 122 12.20 -5.51 -17.41
C ALA A 122 11.93 -5.29 -18.89
N GLU A 123 12.77 -5.84 -19.80
CA GLU A 123 12.64 -5.59 -21.25
C GLU A 123 11.29 -6.03 -21.82
N PRO A 124 10.81 -7.29 -21.61
CA PRO A 124 9.50 -7.68 -22.11
C PRO A 124 8.34 -6.84 -21.54
N PHE A 125 8.44 -6.44 -20.26
CA PHE A 125 7.46 -5.57 -19.61
C PHE A 125 7.45 -4.17 -20.24
N LEU A 126 8.61 -3.55 -20.41
CA LEU A 126 8.75 -2.24 -21.02
C LEU A 126 8.33 -2.25 -22.51
N ASP A 127 8.59 -3.33 -23.24
CA ASP A 127 8.15 -3.48 -24.61
C ASP A 127 6.62 -3.53 -24.74
N GLN A 128 5.92 -4.17 -23.79
CA GLN A 128 4.45 -4.11 -23.76
C GLN A 128 3.98 -2.66 -23.55
N LEU A 129 4.61 -1.91 -22.66
CA LEU A 129 4.25 -0.51 -22.42
C LEU A 129 4.57 0.39 -23.64
N ARG A 130 5.69 0.17 -24.32
CA ARG A 130 6.06 0.94 -25.55
C ARG A 130 5.05 0.73 -26.68
N ASN A 131 4.45 -0.45 -26.76
CA ASN A 131 3.54 -0.83 -27.82
C ASN A 131 2.04 -0.61 -27.51
N ASP A 132 1.71 -0.22 -26.28
CA ASP A 132 0.31 -0.01 -25.85
C ASP A 132 0.20 1.30 -25.05
N PHE A 133 -0.05 2.41 -25.77
CA PHE A 133 -0.15 3.73 -25.17
C PHE A 133 -1.34 3.86 -24.20
N ASP A 134 -2.46 3.21 -24.50
CA ASP A 134 -3.65 3.24 -23.62
C ASP A 134 -3.37 2.53 -22.30
N LEU A 135 -2.57 1.48 -22.33
CA LEU A 135 -2.09 0.80 -21.13
C LEU A 135 -1.26 1.74 -20.26
N VAL A 136 -0.31 2.47 -20.85
CA VAL A 136 0.51 3.46 -20.12
C VAL A 136 -0.36 4.54 -19.49
N ILE A 137 -1.32 5.11 -20.22
CA ILE A 137 -2.25 6.12 -19.71
C ILE A 137 -3.06 5.58 -18.53
N THR A 138 -3.53 4.33 -18.62
CA THR A 138 -4.29 3.68 -17.55
C THR A 138 -3.43 3.54 -16.28
N ILE A 139 -2.20 3.05 -16.40
CA ILE A 139 -1.25 2.92 -15.28
C ILE A 139 -0.98 4.31 -14.66
N MET A 140 -0.65 5.32 -15.48
CA MET A 140 -0.40 6.69 -14.99
C MET A 140 -1.60 7.28 -14.25
N ALA A 141 -2.81 7.12 -14.78
CA ALA A 141 -4.02 7.60 -14.12
C ALA A 141 -4.23 6.96 -12.76
N ARG A 142 -3.97 5.64 -12.63
CA ARG A 142 -4.09 4.89 -11.37
C ARG A 142 -3.01 5.29 -10.37
N MET A 143 -1.76 5.41 -10.80
CA MET A 143 -0.68 5.90 -9.93
C MET A 143 -0.95 7.33 -9.43
N SER A 144 -1.44 8.22 -10.29
CA SER A 144 -1.85 9.57 -9.91
C SER A 144 -3.00 9.57 -8.91
N TYR A 145 -3.98 8.68 -9.07
CA TYR A 145 -5.06 8.50 -8.11
C TYR A 145 -4.52 8.01 -6.76
N HIS A 146 -3.66 6.98 -6.77
CA HIS A 146 -3.06 6.43 -5.56
C HIS A 146 -2.22 7.48 -4.81
N LEU A 147 -1.41 8.25 -5.53
CA LEU A 147 -0.63 9.35 -4.95
C LEU A 147 -1.54 10.40 -4.29
N ARG A 148 -2.63 10.82 -4.95
CA ARG A 148 -3.61 11.74 -4.33
C ARG A 148 -4.21 11.18 -3.05
N MET A 149 -4.55 9.89 -3.02
CA MET A 149 -5.05 9.22 -1.82
C MET A 149 -4.03 9.23 -0.68
N LEU A 150 -2.75 8.96 -0.97
CA LEU A 150 -1.67 9.02 0.03
C LEU A 150 -1.46 10.43 0.56
N VAL A 151 -1.44 11.45 -0.32
CA VAL A 151 -1.33 12.87 0.07
C VAL A 151 -2.51 13.25 0.96
N HIS A 152 -3.73 12.83 0.61
CA HIS A 152 -4.91 13.08 1.44
C HIS A 152 -4.77 12.44 2.83
N GLN A 153 -4.33 11.17 2.91
CA GLN A 153 -4.09 10.49 4.19
C GLN A 153 -3.04 11.20 5.04
N ILE A 154 -1.94 11.66 4.44
CA ILE A 154 -0.91 12.43 5.14
C ILE A 154 -1.47 13.77 5.65
N SER A 155 -2.27 14.46 4.84
CA SER A 155 -2.92 15.70 5.24
C SER A 155 -3.87 15.50 6.40
N GLU A 156 -4.70 14.45 6.37
CA GLU A 156 -5.56 14.07 7.49
C GLU A 156 -4.76 13.82 8.79
N LEU A 157 -3.60 13.16 8.67
CA LEU A 157 -2.73 12.89 9.83
C LEU A 157 -2.05 14.13 10.40
N LYS A 158 -1.74 15.12 9.55
CA LYS A 158 -1.00 16.33 9.94
C LYS A 158 -1.89 17.49 10.35
N LEU A 159 -3.05 17.65 9.71
CA LEU A 159 -3.92 18.81 9.86
C LEU A 159 -5.10 18.58 10.80
N LYS A 160 -5.46 17.32 11.07
CA LYS A 160 -6.59 17.00 11.95
C LYS A 160 -6.13 16.47 13.31
N THR A 161 -6.79 16.94 14.34
CA THR A 161 -6.68 16.37 15.71
C THR A 161 -7.15 14.93 15.74
N THR A 162 -6.79 14.20 16.80
CA THR A 162 -7.28 12.82 16.99
C THR A 162 -8.81 12.73 17.05
N ALA A 163 -9.47 13.75 17.60
CA ALA A 163 -10.93 13.80 17.65
C ALA A 163 -11.55 14.05 16.26
N GLN A 164 -10.98 14.96 15.48
CA GLN A 164 -11.43 15.24 14.11
C GLN A 164 -11.22 14.04 13.18
N ARG A 165 -10.08 13.32 13.28
CA ARG A 165 -9.85 12.09 12.52
C ARG A 165 -10.89 11.02 12.84
N LEU A 166 -11.20 10.86 14.14
CA LEU A 166 -12.24 9.92 14.58
C LEU A 166 -13.63 10.36 14.08
N GLY A 167 -13.96 11.64 14.16
CA GLY A 167 -15.20 12.20 13.64
C GLY A 167 -15.34 12.01 12.12
N SER A 168 -14.29 12.31 11.35
CA SER A 168 -14.25 12.08 9.89
C SER A 168 -14.45 10.61 9.53
N PHE A 169 -13.84 9.68 10.29
CA PHE A 169 -14.06 8.26 10.11
C PHE A 169 -15.55 7.86 10.38
N MET A 170 -16.15 8.40 11.42
CA MET A 170 -17.58 8.14 11.70
C MET A 170 -18.48 8.67 10.58
N LEU A 171 -18.18 9.85 10.04
CA LEU A 171 -18.89 10.41 8.88
C LEU A 171 -18.76 9.53 7.63
N SER A 172 -17.62 8.87 7.43
CA SER A 172 -17.41 7.95 6.30
C SER A 172 -18.19 6.63 6.38
N LEU A 173 -18.81 6.34 7.52
CA LEU A 173 -19.65 5.14 7.73
C LEU A 173 -21.14 5.38 7.46
N THR A 174 -21.53 6.57 7.00
CA THR A 174 -22.92 6.94 6.72
C THR A 174 -23.02 7.78 5.46
N ASP A 175 -24.06 7.56 4.68
CA ASP A 175 -24.42 8.35 3.51
C ASP A 175 -25.40 9.48 3.84
N ILE A 176 -25.76 9.66 5.12
CA ILE A 176 -26.71 10.69 5.56
C ILE A 176 -25.95 12.00 5.71
N ASP A 177 -26.50 13.10 5.16
CA ASP A 177 -25.85 14.42 5.14
C ASP A 177 -26.26 15.35 6.29
N SER A 178 -27.35 15.06 7.01
CA SER A 178 -27.88 15.91 8.10
C SER A 178 -28.71 15.13 9.11
N GLY A 179 -28.87 15.71 10.31
CA GLY A 179 -29.69 15.14 11.37
C GLY A 179 -29.00 14.02 12.14
N ARG A 180 -29.81 13.20 12.83
CA ARG A 180 -29.35 12.15 13.74
C ARG A 180 -29.17 10.82 13.01
N THR A 181 -28.06 10.13 13.31
CA THR A 181 -27.82 8.76 12.82
C THR A 181 -27.11 7.88 13.86
N THR A 182 -27.11 6.57 13.60
CA THR A 182 -26.31 5.60 14.37
C THR A 182 -25.49 4.78 13.38
N VAL A 183 -24.18 4.76 13.58
CA VAL A 183 -23.21 3.99 12.79
C VAL A 183 -22.62 2.87 13.62
N HIS A 184 -22.33 1.73 12.98
CA HIS A 184 -21.61 0.63 13.61
C HIS A 184 -20.12 0.74 13.32
N LEU A 185 -19.29 0.71 14.37
CA LEU A 185 -17.84 0.67 14.18
C LEU A 185 -17.42 -0.74 13.74
N PRO A 186 -16.80 -0.90 12.56
CA PRO A 186 -16.46 -2.22 12.03
C PRO A 186 -15.23 -2.84 12.72
N TYR A 187 -14.68 -2.17 13.75
CA TYR A 187 -13.45 -2.57 14.44
C TYR A 187 -13.60 -2.46 15.95
N ASP A 188 -12.84 -3.30 16.66
CA ASP A 188 -12.60 -3.06 18.08
C ASP A 188 -11.78 -1.77 18.31
N LYS A 189 -11.76 -1.26 19.55
CA LYS A 189 -11.09 0.01 19.86
C LYS A 189 -9.60 0.01 19.57
N ARG A 190 -8.93 -1.14 19.66
CA ARG A 190 -7.49 -1.27 19.40
C ARG A 190 -7.19 -1.20 17.90
N LEU A 191 -7.94 -1.93 17.11
CA LEU A 191 -7.81 -1.93 15.64
C LEU A 191 -8.20 -0.55 15.08
N LEU A 192 -9.27 0.07 15.60
CA LEU A 192 -9.69 1.41 15.21
C LEU A 192 -8.60 2.45 15.52
N ALA A 193 -7.98 2.40 16.69
CA ALA A 193 -6.87 3.29 17.04
C ALA A 193 -5.69 3.12 16.06
N GLY A 194 -5.30 1.87 15.77
CA GLY A 194 -4.24 1.56 14.79
C GLY A 194 -4.57 2.11 13.40
N ARG A 195 -5.79 1.87 12.90
CA ARG A 195 -6.25 2.38 11.59
C ARG A 195 -6.22 3.91 11.49
N LEU A 196 -6.52 4.60 12.58
CA LEU A 196 -6.52 6.07 12.64
C LEU A 196 -5.16 6.66 13.04
N GLY A 197 -4.08 5.84 13.10
CA GLY A 197 -2.73 6.28 13.43
C GLY A 197 -2.62 6.91 14.84
N MET A 198 -3.33 6.36 15.84
CA MET A 198 -3.31 6.87 17.20
C MET A 198 -3.18 5.75 18.24
N LYS A 199 -2.76 6.11 19.45
CA LYS A 199 -2.75 5.20 20.61
C LYS A 199 -4.16 5.02 21.17
N SER A 200 -4.44 3.87 21.81
CA SER A 200 -5.76 3.58 22.44
C SER A 200 -6.18 4.63 23.47
N GLU A 201 -5.23 5.21 24.21
CA GLU A 201 -5.50 6.31 25.16
C GLU A 201 -5.95 7.59 24.45
N SER A 202 -5.34 7.89 23.28
CA SER A 202 -5.72 9.04 22.44
C SER A 202 -7.11 8.85 21.84
N LEU A 203 -7.45 7.62 21.44
CA LEU A 203 -8.81 7.26 20.98
C LEU A 203 -9.85 7.51 22.08
N SER A 204 -9.56 7.11 23.32
CA SER A 204 -10.47 7.33 24.45
C SER A 204 -10.67 8.82 24.77
N ARG A 205 -9.61 9.63 24.61
CA ARG A 205 -9.70 11.10 24.75
C ARG A 205 -10.48 11.71 23.59
N ALA A 206 -10.28 11.24 22.37
CA ALA A 206 -11.03 11.67 21.18
C ALA A 206 -12.52 11.39 21.34
N LEU A 207 -12.91 10.18 21.76
CA LEU A 207 -14.32 9.85 22.06
C LEU A 207 -14.92 10.77 23.13
N ARG A 208 -14.15 11.15 24.16
CA ARG A 208 -14.63 12.08 25.18
C ARG A 208 -14.91 13.47 24.59
N LYS A 209 -13.99 13.99 23.77
CA LYS A 209 -14.16 15.29 23.09
C LYS A 209 -15.38 15.28 22.15
N LEU A 210 -15.61 14.18 21.41
CA LEU A 210 -16.76 14.04 20.53
C LEU A 210 -18.10 13.94 21.28
N ARG A 211 -18.09 13.48 22.55
CA ARG A 211 -19.32 13.51 23.39
C ARG A 211 -19.82 14.91 23.66
N GLU A 212 -18.93 15.89 23.72
CA GLU A 212 -19.28 17.30 23.93
C GLU A 212 -20.10 17.87 22.80
N ILE A 213 -20.01 17.28 21.59
CA ILE A 213 -20.77 17.61 20.38
C ILE A 213 -21.81 16.53 20.03
N GLY A 214 -22.34 15.84 21.04
CA GLY A 214 -23.47 14.93 20.87
C GLY A 214 -23.15 13.57 20.26
N VAL A 215 -21.88 13.13 20.19
CA VAL A 215 -21.50 11.79 19.73
C VAL A 215 -21.39 10.85 20.91
N THR A 216 -22.21 9.79 20.96
CA THR A 216 -22.20 8.81 22.07
C THR A 216 -21.90 7.41 21.59
N ASP A 217 -21.02 6.70 22.27
CA ASP A 217 -20.62 5.32 21.96
C ASP A 217 -21.26 4.32 22.95
N ARG A 218 -21.88 3.26 22.42
CA ARG A 218 -22.39 2.13 23.19
C ARG A 218 -22.17 0.82 22.42
N GLU A 219 -21.50 -0.14 23.03
CA GLU A 219 -21.37 -1.53 22.55
C GLU A 219 -21.02 -1.66 21.05
N GLY A 220 -20.05 -0.87 20.56
CA GLY A 220 -19.63 -0.92 19.15
C GLY A 220 -20.50 -0.10 18.20
N SER A 221 -21.55 0.54 18.70
CA SER A 221 -22.38 1.47 17.93
C SER A 221 -22.13 2.90 18.42
N VAL A 222 -22.14 3.85 17.48
CA VAL A 222 -21.98 5.27 17.76
C VAL A 222 -23.20 6.01 17.27
N THR A 223 -23.86 6.72 18.16
CA THR A 223 -24.95 7.63 17.81
C THR A 223 -24.41 9.05 17.67
N ILE A 224 -24.66 9.66 16.55
CA ILE A 224 -24.35 11.04 16.21
C ILE A 224 -25.64 11.84 16.30
N ALA A 225 -25.71 12.81 17.21
CA ALA A 225 -26.92 13.61 17.43
C ALA A 225 -27.22 14.54 16.24
N ASP A 226 -26.18 15.14 15.67
CA ASP A 226 -26.25 15.99 14.47
C ASP A 226 -25.01 15.80 13.60
N ILE A 227 -25.22 15.33 12.37
CA ILE A 227 -24.14 15.14 11.38
C ILE A 227 -23.56 16.48 10.93
N GLY A 228 -24.37 17.52 10.81
CA GLY A 228 -23.92 18.86 10.42
C GLY A 228 -22.93 19.42 11.46
N GLU A 229 -23.23 19.29 12.74
CA GLU A 229 -22.35 19.71 13.83
C GLU A 229 -21.05 18.92 13.86
N LEU A 230 -21.11 17.59 13.70
CA LEU A 230 -19.92 16.75 13.61
C LEU A 230 -19.05 17.11 12.37
N ARG A 231 -19.69 17.41 11.24
CA ARG A 231 -18.98 17.83 10.01
C ARG A 231 -18.28 19.17 10.20
N ALA A 232 -18.96 20.14 10.79
CA ALA A 232 -18.37 21.45 11.12
C ALA A 232 -17.15 21.29 12.04
N PHE A 233 -17.28 20.53 13.12
CA PHE A 233 -16.17 20.20 14.03
C PHE A 233 -14.96 19.57 13.31
N CYS A 234 -15.22 18.69 12.32
CA CYS A 234 -14.14 18.03 11.56
C CYS A 234 -13.43 18.95 10.56
N LEU A 235 -14.03 20.13 10.24
CA LEU A 235 -13.49 21.13 9.31
C LEU A 235 -12.89 22.35 10.00
N GLU A 236 -13.08 22.52 11.31
CA GLU A 236 -12.50 23.64 12.08
C GLU A 236 -10.97 23.52 12.13
N ASP A 237 -10.27 24.60 11.77
CA ASP A 237 -8.84 24.72 11.97
C ASP A 237 -8.53 25.03 13.45
N GLU A 238 -7.57 24.33 14.08
CA GLU A 238 -7.16 24.58 15.48
C GLU A 238 -6.51 25.96 15.72
N HIS A 239 -6.55 26.88 14.76
CA HIS A 239 -5.88 28.18 14.80
C HIS A 239 -6.85 29.37 14.78
N SER A 240 -8.02 29.21 15.41
CA SER A 240 -8.91 30.36 15.67
C SER A 240 -9.07 30.61 17.15
#